data_162dc048b58d1491bd5ae069551c1e06
#
_entry.id   162dc048b58d1491bd5ae069551c1e06
#
_cell.length_a   1.000
_cell.length_b   1.000
_cell.length_c   1.000
_cell.angle_alpha   90.00
_cell.angle_beta   90.00
_cell.angle_gamma   90.00
#
_symmetry.space_group_name_H-M   'P 1'
#
loop_
_entity.id
_entity.type
_entity.pdbx_description
1 polymer ?
#
loop_
_entity_poly.entity_id
_entity_poly.type
_entity_poly.pdbx_seq_one_letter_code
_entity_poly.pdbx_strand_id
1 'polypeptide(L)'
;MRYGYWTPVFGGWLRNVADEGMDASWDYTRRLTQRAELLGYDLTLIAELNLNDIKGIDQPALDAWSTAAALAAVTQSIELMVAVRPNFHHPALFAKAAANIDQIAGGRLALNVVSSWWADEARQYGLQFDEHDDRYARTSEWLDVVEGLWTQDRFSFDGQFYRTRDAICAPKPAKRPTVYAGGESEKAKAMIARQCDAYVMHGDPVTAIAPKIADMAARREAVGGAPMRYGMAAYAIVRDSEAEAKRELERITTVTDLPAGYANFDQWLSGTQLERELKIQEYSVSNRGLRPNLVGTPEQLRERIAEYEAAGLDLLLLQMSPQAEEMERFAAQVMAP
;
A
#
# COMPACT_ATOMS: atom_id res chain seq x y z
N MET A 1 -0.49 -1.39 -18.33
CA MET A 1 -0.35 -1.68 -16.86
C MET A 1 0.77 -0.83 -16.28
N ARG A 2 0.56 -0.22 -15.10
CA ARG A 2 1.63 0.38 -14.28
C ARG A 2 2.15 -0.66 -13.28
N TYR A 3 3.45 -0.60 -13.01
CA TYR A 3 4.09 -1.52 -12.07
C TYR A 3 4.67 -0.75 -10.89
N GLY A 4 4.14 -1.02 -9.70
CA GLY A 4 4.70 -0.55 -8.44
C GLY A 4 5.25 -1.71 -7.63
N TYR A 5 6.04 -1.40 -6.62
CA TYR A 5 6.52 -2.39 -5.66
C TYR A 5 6.38 -1.86 -4.23
N TRP A 6 6.36 -2.78 -3.27
CA TRP A 6 6.39 -2.44 -1.85
C TRP A 6 7.82 -2.29 -1.39
N THR A 7 8.16 -1.15 -0.80
CA THR A 7 9.45 -0.96 -0.14
C THR A 7 9.54 -1.89 1.08
N PRO A 8 10.57 -2.77 1.18
CA PRO A 8 10.66 -3.76 2.25
C PRO A 8 11.14 -3.17 3.58
N VAL A 9 10.39 -2.21 4.12
CA VAL A 9 10.67 -1.51 5.38
C VAL A 9 10.74 -2.43 6.61
N PHE A 10 10.31 -3.68 6.46
CA PHE A 10 10.30 -4.73 7.49
C PHE A 10 11.42 -5.77 7.34
N GLY A 11 12.32 -5.63 6.36
CA GLY A 11 13.36 -6.62 6.10
C GLY A 11 12.85 -7.89 5.42
N GLY A 12 11.73 -7.83 4.70
CA GLY A 12 11.17 -8.94 3.95
C GLY A 12 9.65 -8.94 3.87
N TRP A 13 9.12 -9.95 3.17
CA TRP A 13 7.68 -10.11 2.92
C TRP A 13 7.13 -11.47 3.36
N LEU A 14 8.00 -12.45 3.58
CA LEU A 14 7.64 -13.83 3.83
C LEU A 14 7.68 -14.13 5.32
N ARG A 15 6.55 -14.50 5.90
CA ARG A 15 6.44 -14.84 7.32
C ARG A 15 7.11 -16.17 7.66
N ASN A 16 7.24 -17.08 6.68
CA ASN A 16 7.87 -18.40 6.84
C ASN A 16 9.39 -18.39 6.59
N VAL A 17 9.96 -17.29 6.14
CA VAL A 17 11.39 -17.18 5.80
C VAL A 17 12.02 -16.13 6.72
N ALA A 18 12.92 -16.56 7.60
CA ALA A 18 13.52 -15.67 8.60
C ALA A 18 14.43 -14.60 7.95
N ASP A 19 15.29 -15.04 7.03
CA ASP A 19 16.21 -14.17 6.29
C ASP A 19 15.92 -14.27 4.79
N GLU A 20 15.56 -13.15 4.19
CA GLU A 20 15.29 -13.03 2.77
C GLU A 20 16.38 -12.24 2.03
N GLY A 21 17.51 -11.94 2.68
CA GLY A 21 18.56 -11.09 2.13
C GLY A 21 18.16 -9.63 1.98
N MET A 22 17.16 -9.19 2.71
CA MET A 22 16.64 -7.82 2.69
C MET A 22 16.78 -7.17 4.07
N ASP A 23 17.59 -6.13 4.17
CA ASP A 23 17.74 -5.40 5.43
C ASP A 23 16.64 -4.35 5.59
N ALA A 24 16.04 -4.25 6.78
CA ALA A 24 15.23 -3.09 7.17
C ALA A 24 16.18 -1.91 7.47
N SER A 25 16.84 -1.39 6.45
CA SER A 25 17.85 -0.33 6.56
C SER A 25 17.67 0.73 5.48
N TRP A 26 18.10 1.96 5.82
CA TRP A 26 18.10 3.06 4.86
C TRP A 26 18.94 2.75 3.61
N ASP A 27 20.12 2.17 3.80
CA ASP A 27 21.04 1.92 2.69
C ASP A 27 20.47 0.90 1.70
N TYR A 28 19.87 -0.19 2.19
CA TYR A 28 19.17 -1.15 1.33
C TYR A 28 17.99 -0.49 0.60
N THR A 29 17.12 0.21 1.33
CA THR A 29 15.94 0.89 0.78
C THR A 29 16.31 1.90 -0.29
N ARG A 30 17.32 2.72 -0.06
CA ARG A 30 17.83 3.71 -1.02
C ARG A 30 18.30 3.04 -2.31
N ARG A 31 19.19 2.04 -2.21
CA ARG A 31 19.72 1.33 -3.38
C ARG A 31 18.61 0.65 -4.19
N LEU A 32 17.71 -0.03 -3.49
CA LEU A 32 16.57 -0.71 -4.12
C LEU A 32 15.69 0.28 -4.90
N THR A 33 15.32 1.42 -4.28
CA THR A 33 14.43 2.39 -4.94
C THR A 33 15.10 3.06 -6.14
N GLN A 34 16.38 3.42 -6.03
CA GLN A 34 17.14 3.94 -7.17
C GLN A 34 17.27 2.90 -8.29
N ARG A 35 17.45 1.62 -7.95
CA ARG A 35 17.47 0.54 -8.92
C ARG A 35 16.11 0.32 -9.59
N ALA A 36 15.02 0.34 -8.82
CA ALA A 36 13.66 0.23 -9.32
C ALA A 36 13.34 1.33 -10.36
N GLU A 37 13.74 2.55 -10.07
CA GLU A 37 13.60 3.69 -11.00
C GLU A 37 14.31 3.43 -12.34
N LEU A 38 15.54 2.90 -12.30
CA LEU A 38 16.30 2.53 -13.51
C LEU A 38 15.68 1.35 -14.27
N LEU A 39 15.00 0.44 -13.59
CA LEU A 39 14.31 -0.70 -14.17
C LEU A 39 12.93 -0.34 -14.76
N GLY A 40 12.46 0.90 -14.58
CA GLY A 40 11.21 1.38 -15.14
C GLY A 40 9.97 1.08 -14.28
N TYR A 41 10.14 0.83 -12.97
CA TYR A 41 8.99 0.80 -12.05
C TYR A 41 8.39 2.19 -11.90
N ASP A 42 7.07 2.29 -11.95
CA ASP A 42 6.33 3.55 -11.90
C ASP A 42 6.26 4.16 -10.51
N LEU A 43 6.17 3.30 -9.47
CA LEU A 43 6.04 3.77 -8.10
C LEU A 43 6.59 2.77 -7.07
N THR A 44 6.87 3.28 -5.87
CA THR A 44 7.05 2.47 -4.67
C THR A 44 5.99 2.78 -3.65
N LEU A 45 5.46 1.73 -2.97
CA LEU A 45 4.60 1.88 -1.81
C LEU A 45 5.40 1.65 -0.52
N ILE A 46 5.48 2.67 0.31
CA ILE A 46 6.12 2.63 1.62
C ILE A 46 5.04 2.36 2.66
N ALA A 47 5.06 1.17 3.26
CA ALA A 47 4.09 0.79 4.28
C ALA A 47 4.33 1.54 5.59
N GLU A 48 3.25 1.91 6.29
CA GLU A 48 3.33 2.53 7.61
C GLU A 48 2.85 1.57 8.69
N LEU A 49 3.80 0.95 9.38
CA LEU A 49 3.64 0.28 10.66
C LEU A 49 4.88 0.60 11.50
N ASN A 50 4.68 0.95 12.76
CA ASN A 50 5.78 1.26 13.67
C ASN A 50 6.40 0.00 14.29
N LEU A 51 5.69 -1.13 14.21
CA LEU A 51 6.14 -2.44 14.63
C LEU A 51 6.22 -3.37 13.43
N ASN A 52 7.11 -4.34 13.49
CA ASN A 52 7.32 -5.29 12.40
C ASN A 52 6.30 -6.44 12.47
N ASP A 53 5.25 -6.36 11.64
CA ASP A 53 4.22 -7.41 11.53
C ASP A 53 4.69 -8.66 10.75
N ILE A 54 5.74 -8.56 9.97
CA ILE A 54 6.21 -9.64 9.09
C ILE A 54 7.19 -10.58 9.81
N LYS A 55 8.16 -10.02 10.52
CA LYS A 55 9.26 -10.78 11.16
C LYS A 55 9.10 -10.89 12.68
N GLY A 56 8.15 -10.17 13.27
CA GLY A 56 7.90 -10.09 14.70
C GLY A 56 8.13 -8.70 15.25
N ILE A 57 7.38 -8.34 16.28
CA ILE A 57 7.28 -6.96 16.82
C ILE A 57 8.61 -6.39 17.34
N ASP A 58 9.56 -7.25 17.69
CA ASP A 58 10.89 -6.85 18.20
C ASP A 58 11.92 -6.67 17.06
N GLN A 59 11.53 -6.93 15.81
CA GLN A 59 12.41 -6.75 14.66
C GLN A 59 12.34 -5.33 14.12
N PRO A 60 13.39 -4.85 13.42
CA PRO A 60 13.41 -3.51 12.85
C PRO A 60 12.23 -3.26 11.89
N ALA A 61 11.69 -2.04 11.96
CA ALA A 61 10.77 -1.46 10.99
C ALA A 61 11.19 -0.02 10.74
N LEU A 62 11.27 0.39 9.47
CA LEU A 62 11.59 1.78 9.14
C LEU A 62 10.34 2.66 9.22
N ASP A 63 10.51 3.88 9.73
CA ASP A 63 9.46 4.89 9.69
C ASP A 63 9.16 5.32 8.24
N ALA A 64 7.89 5.29 7.86
CA ALA A 64 7.48 5.51 6.49
C ALA A 64 7.74 6.95 6.01
N TRP A 65 7.44 7.95 6.84
CA TRP A 65 7.45 9.34 6.42
C TRP A 65 8.86 9.94 6.36
N SER A 66 9.74 9.58 7.29
CA SER A 66 11.16 9.95 7.21
C SER A 66 11.85 9.22 6.06
N THR A 67 11.52 7.96 5.81
CA THR A 67 11.99 7.21 4.64
C THR A 67 11.54 7.86 3.34
N ALA A 68 10.27 8.26 3.23
CA ALA A 68 9.73 8.95 2.06
C ALA A 68 10.44 10.27 1.78
N ALA A 69 10.67 11.09 2.83
CA ALA A 69 11.41 12.36 2.70
C ALA A 69 12.84 12.14 2.17
N ALA A 70 13.52 11.13 2.68
CA ALA A 70 14.86 10.78 2.23
C ALA A 70 14.87 10.25 0.79
N LEU A 71 13.91 9.37 0.41
CA LEU A 71 13.78 8.87 -0.96
C LEU A 71 13.42 9.99 -1.95
N ALA A 72 12.59 10.94 -1.56
CA ALA A 72 12.25 12.11 -2.37
C ALA A 72 13.49 12.88 -2.84
N ALA A 73 14.49 12.98 -1.96
CA ALA A 73 15.74 13.71 -2.23
C ALA A 73 16.75 12.95 -3.11
N VAL A 74 16.61 11.62 -3.23
CA VAL A 74 17.62 10.76 -3.91
C VAL A 74 17.07 10.04 -5.14
N THR A 75 15.82 10.29 -5.52
CA THR A 75 15.15 9.76 -6.72
C THR A 75 14.65 10.89 -7.62
N GLN A 76 14.37 10.61 -8.90
CA GLN A 76 14.05 11.62 -9.91
C GLN A 76 12.65 11.47 -10.53
N SER A 77 12.18 10.24 -10.78
CA SER A 77 10.97 9.97 -11.57
C SER A 77 9.95 9.09 -10.89
N ILE A 78 10.38 8.18 -10.02
CA ILE A 78 9.50 7.21 -9.36
C ILE A 78 8.49 7.91 -8.43
N GLU A 79 7.22 7.57 -8.52
CA GLU A 79 6.17 8.05 -7.62
C GLU A 79 6.34 7.43 -6.23
N LEU A 80 6.29 8.25 -5.20
CA LEU A 80 6.42 7.83 -3.81
C LEU A 80 5.03 7.74 -3.18
N MET A 81 4.42 6.57 -3.23
CA MET A 81 3.16 6.30 -2.54
C MET A 81 3.47 5.94 -1.09
N VAL A 82 3.01 6.74 -0.15
CA VAL A 82 3.29 6.53 1.28
C VAL A 82 2.00 6.20 2.00
N ALA A 83 2.01 5.10 2.75
CA ALA A 83 0.88 4.79 3.61
C ALA A 83 0.76 5.84 4.72
N VAL A 84 -0.47 6.23 5.03
CA VAL A 84 -0.80 7.12 6.14
C VAL A 84 -2.00 6.59 6.91
N ARG A 85 -1.85 6.54 8.24
CA ARG A 85 -2.91 6.13 9.15
C ARG A 85 -3.40 7.35 9.93
N PRO A 86 -4.60 7.88 9.63
CA PRO A 86 -5.13 9.12 10.20
C PRO A 86 -5.12 9.23 11.72
N ASN A 87 -5.23 8.11 12.44
CA ASN A 87 -5.16 8.10 13.90
C ASN A 87 -3.73 8.31 14.47
N PHE A 88 -2.69 8.16 13.65
CA PHE A 88 -1.29 8.42 14.01
C PHE A 88 -0.84 9.85 13.66
N HIS A 89 -1.61 10.59 12.86
CA HIS A 89 -1.23 11.90 12.35
C HIS A 89 -2.32 12.95 12.52
N HIS A 90 -2.02 14.04 13.21
CA HIS A 90 -2.92 15.19 13.21
C HIS A 90 -2.97 15.83 11.80
N PRO A 91 -4.16 15.96 11.15
CA PRO A 91 -4.26 16.29 9.73
C PRO A 91 -3.60 17.60 9.33
N ALA A 92 -3.68 18.65 10.17
CA ALA A 92 -3.08 19.95 9.85
C ALA A 92 -1.55 19.91 9.88
N LEU A 93 -0.95 19.19 10.82
CA LEU A 93 0.51 18.99 10.89
C LEU A 93 0.99 18.10 9.75
N PHE A 94 0.23 17.05 9.49
CA PHE A 94 0.49 16.14 8.37
C PHE A 94 0.45 16.86 7.02
N ALA A 95 -0.60 17.67 6.75
CA ALA A 95 -0.71 18.42 5.51
C ALA A 95 0.52 19.30 5.24
N LYS A 96 1.08 19.90 6.29
CA LYS A 96 2.31 20.70 6.21
C LYS A 96 3.54 19.85 5.88
N ALA A 97 3.73 18.72 6.57
CA ALA A 97 4.87 17.83 6.35
C ALA A 97 4.81 17.21 4.95
N ALA A 98 3.65 16.69 4.54
CA ALA A 98 3.44 16.08 3.23
C ALA A 98 3.65 17.10 2.09
N ALA A 99 3.17 18.34 2.23
CA ALA A 99 3.43 19.39 1.26
C ALA A 99 4.93 19.67 1.09
N ASN A 100 5.70 19.67 2.18
CA ASN A 100 7.15 19.86 2.10
C ASN A 100 7.85 18.67 1.42
N ILE A 101 7.44 17.45 1.73
CA ILE A 101 7.97 16.23 1.07
C ILE A 101 7.65 16.26 -0.43
N ASP A 102 6.43 16.67 -0.81
CA ASP A 102 6.04 16.80 -2.21
C ASP A 102 6.86 17.87 -2.96
N GLN A 103 7.20 19.00 -2.30
CA GLN A 103 8.13 20.00 -2.85
C GLN A 103 9.52 19.39 -3.12
N ILE A 104 10.05 18.59 -2.18
CA ILE A 104 11.34 17.89 -2.35
C ILE A 104 11.22 16.86 -3.49
N ALA A 105 10.11 16.15 -3.55
CA ALA A 105 9.84 15.15 -4.58
C ALA A 105 9.51 15.74 -5.97
N GLY A 106 9.28 17.06 -6.08
CA GLY A 106 8.88 17.69 -7.34
C GLY A 106 7.51 17.24 -7.85
N GLY A 107 6.55 17.00 -6.95
CA GLY A 107 5.18 16.60 -7.29
C GLY A 107 4.99 15.09 -7.51
N ARG A 108 5.85 14.24 -6.94
CA ARG A 108 5.80 12.77 -7.05
C ARG A 108 5.23 12.07 -5.80
N LEU A 109 4.80 12.81 -4.78
CA LEU A 109 4.19 12.22 -3.60
C LEU A 109 2.78 11.73 -3.92
N ALA A 110 2.43 10.55 -3.43
CA ALA A 110 1.07 10.02 -3.38
C ALA A 110 0.77 9.46 -1.99
N LEU A 111 -0.48 9.43 -1.59
CA LEU A 111 -0.91 8.89 -0.31
C LEU A 111 -1.59 7.54 -0.52
N ASN A 112 -1.34 6.58 0.35
CA ASN A 112 -2.17 5.41 0.54
C ASN A 112 -2.83 5.50 1.92
N VAL A 113 -4.09 5.95 1.97
CA VAL A 113 -4.81 6.19 3.23
C VAL A 113 -5.36 4.89 3.78
N VAL A 114 -4.96 4.55 5.02
CA VAL A 114 -5.31 3.31 5.70
C VAL A 114 -6.01 3.63 7.02
N SER A 115 -7.28 3.23 7.16
CA SER A 115 -8.07 3.50 8.38
C SER A 115 -7.68 2.62 9.57
N SER A 116 -6.43 2.19 9.64
CA SER A 116 -5.82 1.36 10.70
C SER A 116 -6.54 0.03 10.96
N TRP A 117 -5.83 -0.95 11.44
CA TRP A 117 -6.37 -2.26 11.81
C TRP A 117 -5.74 -2.82 13.10
N TRP A 118 -4.56 -2.33 13.49
CA TRP A 118 -3.76 -2.90 14.57
C TRP A 118 -3.92 -2.09 15.87
N ALA A 119 -4.87 -2.51 16.71
CA ALA A 119 -5.18 -1.84 17.97
C ALA A 119 -4.04 -1.91 18.99
N ASP A 120 -3.32 -3.06 19.05
CA ASP A 120 -2.23 -3.24 20.02
C ASP A 120 -1.03 -2.33 19.71
N GLU A 121 -0.72 -2.10 18.44
CA GLU A 121 0.31 -1.14 18.06
C GLU A 121 -0.09 0.28 18.51
N ALA A 122 -1.32 0.70 18.20
CA ALA A 122 -1.81 2.02 18.64
C ALA A 122 -1.71 2.19 20.17
N ARG A 123 -2.11 1.16 20.93
CA ARG A 123 -2.00 1.15 22.39
C ARG A 123 -0.55 1.27 22.87
N GLN A 124 0.40 0.55 22.24
CA GLN A 124 1.82 0.63 22.62
C GLN A 124 2.41 2.03 22.40
N TYR A 125 1.92 2.74 21.37
CA TYR A 125 2.32 4.13 21.09
C TYR A 125 1.46 5.18 21.81
N GLY A 126 0.60 4.76 22.75
CA GLY A 126 -0.22 5.67 23.59
C GLY A 126 -1.36 6.35 22.83
N LEU A 127 -1.79 5.78 21.69
CA LEU A 127 -2.85 6.33 20.84
C LEU A 127 -4.18 5.64 21.10
N GLN A 128 -5.27 6.39 20.96
CA GLN A 128 -6.61 5.85 20.94
C GLN A 128 -6.86 5.08 19.64
N PHE A 129 -7.65 4.02 19.75
CA PHE A 129 -8.08 3.22 18.62
C PHE A 129 -9.60 3.17 18.62
N ASP A 130 -10.20 3.78 17.59
CA ASP A 130 -11.64 3.90 17.47
C ASP A 130 -12.28 2.57 17.02
N GLU A 131 -13.59 2.45 17.26
CA GLU A 131 -14.41 1.40 16.68
C GLU A 131 -14.41 1.49 15.15
N HIS A 132 -14.75 0.39 14.47
CA HIS A 132 -14.61 0.26 13.03
C HIS A 132 -15.24 1.43 12.25
N ASP A 133 -16.48 1.79 12.55
CA ASP A 133 -17.21 2.83 11.81
C ASP A 133 -16.65 4.22 12.09
N ASP A 134 -16.24 4.49 13.31
CA ASP A 134 -15.63 5.77 13.71
C ASP A 134 -14.25 5.97 13.07
N ARG A 135 -13.50 4.89 12.81
CA ARG A 135 -12.23 4.96 12.07
C ARG A 135 -12.42 5.54 10.67
N TYR A 136 -13.47 5.14 9.95
CA TYR A 136 -13.75 5.69 8.62
C TYR A 136 -14.32 7.11 8.68
N ALA A 137 -15.13 7.43 9.69
CA ALA A 137 -15.62 8.79 9.92
C ALA A 137 -14.45 9.74 10.23
N ARG A 138 -13.54 9.34 11.12
CA ARG A 138 -12.30 10.09 11.40
C ARG A 138 -11.42 10.25 10.17
N THR A 139 -11.23 9.19 9.39
CA THR A 139 -10.45 9.23 8.14
C THR A 139 -11.05 10.21 7.14
N SER A 140 -12.38 10.26 7.04
CA SER A 140 -13.09 11.19 6.17
C SER A 140 -12.86 12.64 6.57
N GLU A 141 -13.01 13.00 7.86
CA GLU A 141 -12.70 14.35 8.33
C GLU A 141 -11.22 14.70 8.19
N TRP A 142 -10.35 13.72 8.41
CA TRP A 142 -8.91 13.88 8.22
C TRP A 142 -8.59 14.29 6.78
N LEU A 143 -9.18 13.61 5.79
CA LEU A 143 -9.04 13.93 4.37
C LEU A 143 -9.61 15.32 4.06
N ASP A 144 -10.76 15.68 4.61
CA ASP A 144 -11.35 17.02 4.41
C ASP A 144 -10.42 18.13 4.92
N VAL A 145 -9.77 17.93 6.07
CA VAL A 145 -8.82 18.90 6.62
C VAL A 145 -7.55 19.00 5.78
N VAL A 146 -6.99 17.85 5.35
CA VAL A 146 -5.78 17.83 4.52
C VAL A 146 -6.04 18.49 3.17
N GLU A 147 -7.14 18.14 2.49
CA GLU A 147 -7.52 18.73 1.21
C GLU A 147 -7.79 20.22 1.32
N GLY A 148 -8.53 20.65 2.36
CA GLY A 148 -8.81 22.05 2.61
C GLY A 148 -7.52 22.88 2.80
N LEU A 149 -6.55 22.33 3.54
CA LEU A 149 -5.27 22.99 3.76
C LEU A 149 -4.39 23.02 2.49
N TRP A 150 -4.50 22.05 1.60
CA TRP A 150 -3.75 22.06 0.35
C TRP A 150 -4.34 22.97 -0.72
N THR A 151 -5.67 23.19 -0.70
CA THR A 151 -6.39 23.91 -1.76
C THR A 151 -6.76 25.35 -1.41
N GLN A 152 -6.92 25.68 -0.11
CA GLN A 152 -7.35 27.01 0.35
C GLN A 152 -6.21 27.77 1.04
N ASP A 153 -6.19 29.10 0.93
CA ASP A 153 -5.17 29.95 1.58
C ASP A 153 -5.29 29.91 3.10
N ARG A 154 -6.53 29.95 3.59
CA ARG A 154 -6.90 29.78 5.00
C ARG A 154 -8.03 28.77 5.08
N PHE A 155 -7.93 27.86 6.03
CA PHE A 155 -8.90 26.80 6.21
C PHE A 155 -9.35 26.68 7.67
N SER A 156 -10.65 26.72 7.88
CA SER A 156 -11.29 26.44 9.17
C SER A 156 -12.20 25.23 9.02
N PHE A 157 -12.13 24.33 9.97
CA PHE A 157 -12.94 23.11 10.04
C PHE A 157 -13.44 22.90 11.47
N ASP A 158 -14.70 22.52 11.63
CA ASP A 158 -15.30 22.22 12.92
C ASP A 158 -16.08 20.90 12.82
N GLY A 159 -15.34 19.78 12.97
CA GLY A 159 -15.86 18.42 12.88
C GLY A 159 -15.99 17.75 14.23
N GLN A 160 -16.35 16.48 14.18
CA GLN A 160 -16.44 15.60 15.37
C GLN A 160 -15.04 15.29 15.94
N PHE A 161 -14.08 15.00 15.05
CA PHE A 161 -12.73 14.52 15.42
C PHE A 161 -11.67 15.61 15.34
N TYR A 162 -11.83 16.57 14.42
CA TYR A 162 -10.82 17.59 14.17
C TYR A 162 -11.41 18.99 14.14
N ARG A 163 -10.61 19.98 14.61
CA ARG A 163 -10.95 21.40 14.55
C ARG A 163 -9.73 22.22 14.16
N THR A 164 -9.91 23.11 13.19
CA THR A 164 -8.91 24.10 12.80
C THR A 164 -9.52 25.49 12.70
N ARG A 165 -8.73 26.54 12.93
CA ARG A 165 -9.15 27.94 12.77
C ARG A 165 -8.11 28.69 11.97
N ASP A 166 -8.51 29.26 10.86
CA ASP A 166 -7.68 30.09 9.96
C ASP A 166 -6.30 29.45 9.68
N ALA A 167 -6.26 28.11 9.64
CA ALA A 167 -5.03 27.35 9.49
C ALA A 167 -4.44 27.57 8.09
N ILE A 168 -3.13 27.70 8.03
CA ILE A 168 -2.37 27.98 6.81
C ILE A 168 -1.39 26.82 6.54
N CYS A 169 -1.42 26.29 5.32
CA CYS A 169 -0.39 25.42 4.79
C CYS A 169 0.34 26.15 3.65
N ALA A 170 1.55 26.60 3.91
CA ALA A 170 2.45 27.23 2.94
C ALA A 170 3.88 26.73 3.17
N PRO A 171 4.61 26.22 2.13
CA PRO A 171 4.13 26.10 0.76
C PRO A 171 2.99 25.11 0.63
N LYS A 172 2.26 25.17 -0.45
CA LYS A 172 1.35 24.12 -0.91
C LYS A 172 2.17 22.96 -1.48
N PRO A 173 1.62 21.74 -1.66
CA PRO A 173 2.27 20.72 -2.48
C PRO A 173 2.63 21.28 -3.86
N ALA A 174 3.73 20.81 -4.46
CA ALA A 174 4.10 21.17 -5.83
C ALA A 174 3.03 20.69 -6.83
N LYS A 175 2.45 19.54 -6.54
CA LYS A 175 1.25 19.00 -7.19
C LYS A 175 0.38 18.37 -6.10
N ARG A 176 -0.96 18.51 -6.20
CA ARG A 176 -1.86 17.81 -5.27
C ARG A 176 -1.56 16.31 -5.30
N PRO A 177 -1.12 15.69 -4.19
CA PRO A 177 -0.83 14.28 -4.15
C PRO A 177 -2.05 13.43 -4.51
N THR A 178 -1.84 12.38 -5.31
CA THR A 178 -2.88 11.40 -5.57
C THR A 178 -3.22 10.64 -4.29
N VAL A 179 -4.51 10.52 -4.00
CA VAL A 179 -4.99 9.80 -2.82
C VAL A 179 -5.50 8.43 -3.24
N TYR A 180 -4.74 7.41 -2.86
CA TYR A 180 -5.13 6.00 -2.93
C TYR A 180 -5.71 5.57 -1.58
N ALA A 181 -6.67 4.66 -1.59
CA ALA A 181 -7.13 3.99 -0.38
C ALA A 181 -7.68 2.60 -0.69
N GLY A 182 -7.64 1.72 0.31
CA GLY A 182 -8.19 0.37 0.24
C GLY A 182 -9.18 0.11 1.36
N GLY A 183 -10.11 -0.82 1.13
CA GLY A 183 -11.09 -1.25 2.13
C GLY A 183 -12.29 -1.94 1.48
N GLU A 184 -12.79 -2.99 2.12
CA GLU A 184 -13.85 -3.84 1.56
C GLU A 184 -15.23 -3.57 2.18
N SER A 185 -15.28 -2.93 3.37
CA SER A 185 -16.55 -2.61 4.04
C SER A 185 -17.33 -1.52 3.29
N GLU A 186 -18.65 -1.50 3.47
CA GLU A 186 -19.51 -0.48 2.87
C GLU A 186 -19.10 0.95 3.26
N LYS A 187 -18.69 1.16 4.51
CA LYS A 187 -18.20 2.46 5.00
C LYS A 187 -16.90 2.87 4.29
N ALA A 188 -15.97 1.91 4.11
CA ALA A 188 -14.74 2.15 3.35
C ALA A 188 -15.02 2.54 1.91
N LYS A 189 -15.81 1.73 1.20
CA LYS A 189 -16.17 1.96 -0.20
C LYS A 189 -16.86 3.32 -0.42
N ALA A 190 -17.77 3.69 0.47
CA ALA A 190 -18.48 4.97 0.40
C ALA A 190 -17.52 6.16 0.59
N MET A 191 -16.61 6.10 1.57
CA MET A 191 -15.60 7.13 1.80
C MET A 191 -14.64 7.23 0.60
N ILE A 192 -14.11 6.09 0.12
CA ILE A 192 -13.16 6.03 -0.99
C ILE A 192 -13.79 6.60 -2.27
N ALA A 193 -15.00 6.18 -2.61
CA ALA A 193 -15.71 6.70 -3.78
C ALA A 193 -15.90 8.21 -3.76
N ARG A 194 -16.07 8.81 -2.57
CA ARG A 194 -16.26 10.25 -2.41
C ARG A 194 -14.97 11.06 -2.42
N GLN A 195 -13.90 10.58 -1.75
CA GLN A 195 -12.75 11.42 -1.38
C GLN A 195 -11.42 10.98 -1.98
N CYS A 196 -11.33 9.76 -2.55
CA CYS A 196 -10.06 9.25 -3.07
C CYS A 196 -10.02 9.27 -4.61
N ASP A 197 -8.81 9.29 -5.17
CA ASP A 197 -8.57 9.30 -6.61
C ASP A 197 -8.41 7.87 -7.17
N ALA A 198 -8.06 6.93 -6.30
CA ALA A 198 -7.82 5.54 -6.68
C ALA A 198 -8.23 4.56 -5.58
N TYR A 199 -8.68 3.38 -6.00
CA TYR A 199 -9.01 2.27 -5.13
C TYR A 199 -7.96 1.17 -5.25
N VAL A 200 -7.33 0.82 -4.12
CA VAL A 200 -6.32 -0.26 -4.04
C VAL A 200 -6.93 -1.46 -3.35
N MET A 201 -6.89 -2.60 -4.02
CA MET A 201 -7.50 -3.85 -3.58
C MET A 201 -6.45 -4.82 -3.03
N HIS A 202 -6.87 -5.66 -2.11
CA HIS A 202 -6.14 -6.89 -1.84
C HIS A 202 -6.09 -7.77 -3.08
N GLY A 203 -5.10 -8.67 -3.14
CA GLY A 203 -4.99 -9.64 -4.22
C GLY A 203 -6.20 -10.57 -4.29
N ASP A 204 -6.79 -10.71 -5.46
CA ASP A 204 -7.86 -11.66 -5.76
C ASP A 204 -7.80 -12.10 -7.24
N PRO A 205 -8.42 -13.22 -7.63
CA PRO A 205 -8.52 -13.61 -9.04
C PRO A 205 -9.28 -12.57 -9.87
N VAL A 206 -9.01 -12.49 -11.16
CA VAL A 206 -9.64 -11.53 -12.09
C VAL A 206 -11.16 -11.57 -12.02
N THR A 207 -11.75 -12.76 -11.84
CA THR A 207 -13.21 -12.96 -11.68
C THR A 207 -13.79 -12.27 -10.44
N ALA A 208 -12.98 -11.96 -9.44
CA ALA A 208 -13.38 -11.20 -8.25
C ALA A 208 -13.02 -9.71 -8.40
N ILE A 209 -11.95 -9.38 -9.11
CA ILE A 209 -11.48 -8.00 -9.29
C ILE A 209 -12.41 -7.21 -10.21
N ALA A 210 -12.84 -7.78 -11.33
CA ALA A 210 -13.73 -7.10 -12.29
C ALA A 210 -15.03 -6.57 -11.64
N PRO A 211 -15.77 -7.37 -10.84
CA PRO A 211 -16.95 -6.87 -10.12
C PRO A 211 -16.64 -5.77 -9.11
N LYS A 212 -15.48 -5.82 -8.42
CA LYS A 212 -15.07 -4.76 -7.47
C LYS A 212 -14.81 -3.44 -8.18
N ILE A 213 -14.16 -3.48 -9.34
CA ILE A 213 -13.95 -2.30 -10.18
C ILE A 213 -15.29 -1.71 -10.62
N ALA A 214 -16.22 -2.55 -11.11
CA ALA A 214 -17.54 -2.11 -11.53
C ALA A 214 -18.37 -1.49 -10.39
N ASP A 215 -18.35 -2.08 -9.19
CA ASP A 215 -19.00 -1.54 -7.98
C ASP A 215 -18.44 -0.15 -7.62
N MET A 216 -17.12 -0.01 -7.58
CA MET A 216 -16.49 1.26 -7.21
C MET A 216 -16.66 2.33 -8.29
N ALA A 217 -16.68 1.96 -9.57
CA ALA A 217 -16.99 2.88 -10.66
C ALA A 217 -18.43 3.43 -10.55
N ALA A 218 -19.42 2.56 -10.30
CA ALA A 218 -20.80 2.95 -10.11
C ALA A 218 -20.98 3.88 -8.87
N ARG A 219 -20.31 3.57 -7.75
CA ARG A 219 -20.31 4.42 -6.55
C ARG A 219 -19.70 5.79 -6.83
N ARG A 220 -18.61 5.83 -7.59
CA ARG A 220 -17.94 7.08 -7.96
C ARG A 220 -18.82 7.94 -8.86
N GLU A 221 -19.48 7.36 -9.83
CA GLU A 221 -20.45 8.03 -10.71
C GLU A 221 -21.63 8.59 -9.90
N ALA A 222 -22.18 7.81 -8.98
CA ALA A 222 -23.29 8.23 -8.12
C ALA A 222 -22.99 9.45 -7.26
N VAL A 223 -21.72 9.70 -6.90
CA VAL A 223 -21.30 10.91 -6.17
C VAL A 223 -20.79 12.02 -7.09
N GLY A 224 -20.90 11.87 -8.42
CA GLY A 224 -20.48 12.87 -9.41
C GLY A 224 -18.95 13.07 -9.46
N GLY A 225 -18.16 12.09 -9.04
CA GLY A 225 -16.70 12.17 -9.05
C GLY A 225 -16.10 11.86 -10.43
N ALA A 226 -14.89 12.38 -10.68
CA ALA A 226 -14.10 11.97 -11.86
C ALA A 226 -13.76 10.48 -11.80
N PRO A 227 -13.56 9.80 -12.95
CA PRO A 227 -13.20 8.38 -12.99
C PRO A 227 -12.04 8.03 -12.05
N MET A 228 -12.15 6.91 -11.35
CA MET A 228 -11.11 6.40 -10.44
C MET A 228 -10.08 5.56 -11.18
N ARG A 229 -8.90 5.45 -10.57
CA ARG A 229 -7.89 4.44 -10.92
C ARG A 229 -8.01 3.23 -10.00
N TYR A 230 -7.52 2.07 -10.48
CA TYR A 230 -7.65 0.81 -9.76
C TYR A 230 -6.31 0.10 -9.65
N GLY A 231 -5.90 -0.18 -8.42
CA GLY A 231 -4.67 -0.93 -8.12
C GLY A 231 -4.95 -2.21 -7.33
N MET A 232 -4.04 -3.15 -7.39
CA MET A 232 -4.12 -4.41 -6.65
C MET A 232 -2.75 -4.83 -6.12
N ALA A 233 -2.72 -5.35 -4.89
CA ALA A 233 -1.56 -5.99 -4.33
C ALA A 233 -1.37 -7.39 -4.95
N ALA A 234 -0.13 -7.75 -5.30
CA ALA A 234 0.19 -9.07 -5.81
C ALA A 234 1.60 -9.51 -5.37
N TYR A 235 1.77 -10.81 -5.18
CA TYR A 235 3.09 -11.41 -5.01
C TYR A 235 3.47 -12.15 -6.29
N ALA A 236 4.64 -11.87 -6.84
CA ALA A 236 5.09 -12.45 -8.11
C ALA A 236 6.23 -13.45 -7.91
N ILE A 237 6.12 -14.58 -8.61
CA ILE A 237 7.18 -15.59 -8.74
C ILE A 237 7.37 -15.86 -10.23
N VAL A 238 8.51 -15.45 -10.78
CA VAL A 238 8.87 -15.67 -12.19
C VAL A 238 9.99 -16.70 -12.25
N ARG A 239 9.77 -17.80 -12.97
CA ARG A 239 10.79 -18.86 -13.18
C ARG A 239 10.76 -19.33 -14.62
N ASP A 240 11.84 -19.97 -15.06
CA ASP A 240 11.96 -20.47 -16.42
C ASP A 240 11.02 -21.66 -16.70
N SER A 241 10.52 -22.32 -15.64
CA SER A 241 9.55 -23.41 -15.75
C SER A 241 8.49 -23.35 -14.66
N GLU A 242 7.30 -23.89 -14.96
CA GLU A 242 6.21 -24.05 -13.98
C GLU A 242 6.63 -24.90 -12.77
N ALA A 243 7.46 -25.92 -12.98
CA ALA A 243 7.93 -26.78 -11.91
C ALA A 243 8.81 -26.01 -10.91
N GLU A 244 9.65 -25.10 -11.38
CA GLU A 244 10.45 -24.23 -10.52
C GLU A 244 9.59 -23.20 -9.79
N ALA A 245 8.65 -22.57 -10.49
CA ALA A 245 7.72 -21.63 -9.88
C ALA A 245 6.88 -22.29 -8.78
N LYS A 246 6.41 -23.52 -9.02
CA LYS A 246 5.67 -24.32 -8.04
C LYS A 246 6.51 -24.70 -6.81
N ARG A 247 7.76 -25.10 -7.00
CA ARG A 247 8.67 -25.39 -5.88
C ARG A 247 8.90 -24.15 -5.01
N GLU A 248 9.07 -23.00 -5.63
CA GLU A 248 9.24 -21.75 -4.90
C GLU A 248 7.96 -21.36 -4.14
N LEU A 249 6.80 -21.48 -4.75
CA LEU A 249 5.51 -21.26 -4.09
C LEU A 249 5.35 -22.19 -2.87
N GLU A 250 5.65 -23.47 -3.03
CA GLU A 250 5.59 -24.46 -1.94
C GLU A 250 6.55 -24.09 -0.80
N ARG A 251 7.78 -23.66 -1.13
CA ARG A 251 8.77 -23.21 -0.13
C ARG A 251 8.25 -22.05 0.73
N ILE A 252 7.63 -21.04 0.12
CA ILE A 252 7.18 -19.84 0.84
C ILE A 252 5.85 -20.02 1.57
N THR A 253 5.08 -21.05 1.22
CA THR A 253 3.76 -21.33 1.84
C THR A 253 3.76 -22.49 2.82
N THR A 254 4.87 -23.23 2.96
CA THR A 254 4.99 -24.31 3.95
C THR A 254 5.20 -23.74 5.34
N VAL A 255 4.17 -23.87 6.19
CA VAL A 255 4.21 -23.44 7.59
C VAL A 255 4.59 -24.63 8.45
N THR A 256 5.83 -24.69 8.92
CA THR A 256 6.34 -25.81 9.77
C THR A 256 6.19 -25.53 11.26
N ASP A 257 6.49 -24.29 11.67
CA ASP A 257 6.28 -23.75 13.01
C ASP A 257 5.51 -22.43 12.86
N LEU A 258 4.85 -21.94 13.90
CA LEU A 258 4.19 -20.61 13.86
C LEU A 258 5.21 -19.52 14.24
N PRO A 259 5.95 -18.97 13.27
CA PRO A 259 6.92 -17.90 13.56
C PRO A 259 6.26 -16.66 14.14
N ALA A 260 7.07 -15.78 14.74
CA ALA A 260 6.61 -14.51 15.32
C ALA A 260 5.77 -13.66 14.35
N GLY A 261 6.03 -13.75 13.04
CA GLY A 261 5.26 -13.06 11.99
C GLY A 261 3.78 -13.50 11.85
N TYR A 262 3.38 -14.59 12.51
CA TYR A 262 1.97 -15.03 12.56
C TYR A 262 1.24 -14.61 13.84
N ALA A 263 1.92 -13.97 14.78
CA ALA A 263 1.34 -13.60 16.08
C ALA A 263 0.10 -12.71 15.96
N ASN A 264 0.01 -11.89 14.93
CA ASN A 264 -1.09 -10.97 14.70
C ASN A 264 -2.21 -11.53 13.81
N PHE A 265 -2.17 -12.81 13.41
CA PHE A 265 -3.13 -13.37 12.46
C PHE A 265 -4.57 -13.23 12.92
N ASP A 266 -4.88 -13.65 14.14
CA ASP A 266 -6.24 -13.59 14.71
C ASP A 266 -6.70 -12.14 14.92
N GLN A 267 -5.81 -11.26 15.34
CA GLN A 267 -6.11 -9.84 15.54
C GLN A 267 -6.37 -9.14 14.19
N TRP A 268 -5.60 -9.46 13.17
CA TRP A 268 -5.82 -8.95 11.84
C TRP A 268 -7.17 -9.40 11.28
N LEU A 269 -7.52 -10.70 11.44
CA LEU A 269 -8.83 -11.21 11.04
C LEU A 269 -9.99 -10.53 11.77
N SER A 270 -9.90 -10.38 13.09
CA SER A 270 -10.96 -9.77 13.91
C SER A 270 -11.07 -8.26 13.71
N GLY A 271 -9.96 -7.58 13.43
CA GLY A 271 -9.89 -6.12 13.20
C GLY A 271 -10.27 -5.68 11.79
N THR A 272 -10.48 -6.62 10.86
CA THR A 272 -10.70 -6.33 9.44
C THR A 272 -12.00 -7.00 8.96
N GLN A 273 -12.86 -6.24 8.28
CA GLN A 273 -14.05 -6.81 7.63
C GLN A 273 -13.65 -7.27 6.22
N LEU A 274 -13.38 -8.57 6.06
CA LEU A 274 -13.02 -9.18 4.79
C LEU A 274 -14.24 -9.74 4.07
N GLU A 275 -14.30 -9.57 2.77
CA GLU A 275 -15.34 -10.17 1.92
C GLU A 275 -15.21 -11.70 1.80
N ARG A 276 -14.04 -12.26 2.08
CA ARG A 276 -13.73 -13.70 1.98
C ARG A 276 -12.81 -14.15 3.10
N GLU A 277 -12.97 -15.39 3.54
CA GLU A 277 -12.07 -16.05 4.50
C GLU A 277 -10.64 -16.15 3.96
N LEU A 278 -9.68 -16.02 4.85
CA LEU A 278 -8.25 -16.16 4.58
C LEU A 278 -7.72 -17.43 5.27
N LYS A 279 -6.99 -18.26 4.52
CA LYS A 279 -6.27 -19.40 5.09
C LYS A 279 -4.91 -18.96 5.61
N ILE A 280 -4.41 -19.63 6.65
CA ILE A 280 -3.11 -19.31 7.26
C ILE A 280 -1.95 -19.38 6.25
N GLN A 281 -2.01 -20.28 5.28
CA GLN A 281 -1.01 -20.39 4.20
C GLN A 281 -1.01 -19.15 3.30
N GLU A 282 -2.16 -18.53 3.08
CA GLU A 282 -2.26 -17.29 2.31
C GLU A 282 -1.69 -16.09 3.09
N TYR A 283 -1.67 -16.18 4.42
CA TYR A 283 -1.06 -15.17 5.28
C TYR A 283 0.48 -15.21 5.27
N SER A 284 1.08 -16.23 4.66
CA SER A 284 2.55 -16.28 4.42
C SER A 284 3.05 -15.04 3.66
N VAL A 285 2.19 -14.46 2.84
CA VAL A 285 2.39 -13.18 2.14
C VAL A 285 1.24 -12.24 2.46
N SER A 286 1.54 -10.99 2.79
CA SER A 286 0.53 -10.00 3.16
C SER A 286 -0.41 -9.65 1.98
N ASN A 287 -1.53 -8.99 2.29
CA ASN A 287 -2.49 -8.45 1.32
C ASN A 287 -3.10 -9.46 0.35
N ARG A 288 -3.16 -10.75 0.73
CA ARG A 288 -3.65 -11.84 -0.14
C ARG A 288 -2.88 -11.91 -1.48
N GLY A 289 -1.60 -11.51 -1.47
CA GLY A 289 -0.80 -11.33 -2.68
C GLY A 289 -0.64 -12.58 -3.56
N LEU A 290 -0.87 -13.78 -3.03
CA LEU A 290 -0.81 -15.03 -3.81
C LEU A 290 -2.09 -15.32 -4.62
N ARG A 291 -3.25 -14.75 -4.26
CA ARG A 291 -4.52 -15.02 -4.95
C ARG A 291 -4.57 -14.58 -6.42
N PRO A 292 -3.89 -13.51 -6.84
CA PRO A 292 -3.79 -13.17 -8.25
C PRO A 292 -3.08 -14.20 -9.11
N ASN A 293 -2.38 -15.17 -8.48
CA ASN A 293 -1.66 -16.25 -9.13
C ASN A 293 -0.61 -15.75 -10.15
N LEU A 294 0.14 -14.69 -9.79
CA LEU A 294 1.29 -14.24 -10.58
C LEU A 294 2.51 -15.15 -10.29
N VAL A 295 2.32 -16.45 -10.51
CA VAL A 295 3.30 -17.52 -10.27
C VAL A 295 3.41 -18.37 -11.53
N GLY A 296 4.59 -18.46 -12.15
CA GLY A 296 4.76 -19.23 -13.37
C GLY A 296 5.92 -18.77 -14.23
N THR A 297 5.82 -19.07 -15.54
CA THR A 297 6.77 -18.59 -16.54
C THR A 297 6.48 -17.13 -16.93
N PRO A 298 7.44 -16.44 -17.56
CA PRO A 298 7.22 -15.07 -18.02
C PRO A 298 5.98 -14.92 -18.93
N GLU A 299 5.74 -15.88 -19.83
CA GLU A 299 4.58 -15.88 -20.73
C GLU A 299 3.27 -15.97 -19.94
N GLN A 300 3.20 -16.88 -18.98
CA GLN A 300 2.00 -17.05 -18.13
C GLN A 300 1.70 -15.81 -17.30
N LEU A 301 2.73 -15.15 -16.77
CA LEU A 301 2.53 -13.91 -16.04
C LEU A 301 2.01 -12.80 -16.94
N ARG A 302 2.60 -12.62 -18.14
CA ARG A 302 2.12 -11.62 -19.11
C ARG A 302 0.66 -11.85 -19.53
N GLU A 303 0.28 -13.10 -19.79
CA GLU A 303 -1.11 -13.45 -20.10
C GLU A 303 -2.06 -13.06 -18.97
N ARG A 304 -1.76 -13.45 -17.74
CA ARG A 304 -2.59 -13.10 -16.56
C ARG A 304 -2.65 -11.61 -16.30
N ILE A 305 -1.53 -10.89 -16.45
CA ILE A 305 -1.51 -9.43 -16.31
C ILE A 305 -2.40 -8.77 -17.36
N ALA A 306 -2.40 -9.25 -18.60
CA ALA A 306 -3.27 -8.75 -19.64
C ALA A 306 -4.76 -8.98 -19.33
N GLU A 307 -5.13 -10.10 -18.66
CA GLU A 307 -6.50 -10.33 -18.20
C GLU A 307 -6.93 -9.29 -17.15
N TYR A 308 -6.05 -8.94 -16.19
CA TYR A 308 -6.32 -7.90 -15.20
C TYR A 308 -6.43 -6.51 -15.84
N GLU A 309 -5.57 -6.20 -16.78
CA GLU A 309 -5.63 -4.95 -17.53
C GLU A 309 -6.93 -4.82 -18.33
N ALA A 310 -7.34 -5.90 -19.01
CA ALA A 310 -8.63 -5.97 -19.72
C ALA A 310 -9.85 -5.83 -18.78
N ALA A 311 -9.71 -6.23 -17.52
CA ALA A 311 -10.72 -6.04 -16.48
C ALA A 311 -10.76 -4.60 -15.90
N GLY A 312 -9.85 -3.72 -16.33
CA GLY A 312 -9.79 -2.33 -15.89
C GLY A 312 -8.80 -2.04 -14.75
N LEU A 313 -7.95 -2.99 -14.38
CA LEU A 313 -6.86 -2.75 -13.44
C LEU A 313 -5.74 -1.96 -14.15
N ASP A 314 -5.24 -0.91 -13.53
CA ASP A 314 -4.17 -0.08 -14.09
C ASP A 314 -2.85 -0.12 -13.31
N LEU A 315 -2.85 -0.70 -12.10
CA LEU A 315 -1.68 -0.75 -11.23
C LEU A 315 -1.56 -2.11 -10.53
N LEU A 316 -0.39 -2.74 -10.64
CA LEU A 316 0.03 -3.85 -9.79
C LEU A 316 1.06 -3.36 -8.76
N LEU A 317 0.77 -3.58 -7.48
CA LEU A 317 1.68 -3.34 -6.36
C LEU A 317 2.32 -4.65 -5.97
N LEU A 318 3.56 -4.85 -6.39
CA LEU A 318 4.26 -6.12 -6.35
C LEU A 318 5.08 -6.30 -5.06
N GLN A 319 5.03 -7.50 -4.52
CA GLN A 319 5.95 -8.03 -3.52
C GLN A 319 6.70 -9.21 -4.13
N MET A 320 7.96 -9.34 -3.82
CA MET A 320 8.86 -10.39 -4.34
C MET A 320 9.94 -10.69 -3.30
N SER A 321 10.57 -11.84 -3.35
CA SER A 321 11.65 -12.21 -2.43
C SER A 321 12.70 -13.14 -3.08
N PRO A 322 14.00 -12.78 -3.01
CA PRO A 322 14.57 -11.50 -2.57
C PRO A 322 14.17 -10.35 -3.49
N GLN A 323 13.85 -9.20 -2.92
CA GLN A 323 13.20 -8.12 -3.70
C GLN A 323 14.07 -7.60 -4.86
N ALA A 324 15.36 -7.36 -4.64
CA ALA A 324 16.21 -6.73 -5.66
C ALA A 324 16.38 -7.64 -6.90
N GLU A 325 16.72 -8.90 -6.69
CA GLU A 325 16.96 -9.86 -7.75
C GLU A 325 15.68 -10.21 -8.52
N GLU A 326 14.59 -10.40 -7.80
CA GLU A 326 13.31 -10.74 -8.41
C GLU A 326 12.68 -9.56 -9.16
N MET A 327 12.91 -8.32 -8.72
CA MET A 327 12.51 -7.11 -9.46
C MET A 327 13.28 -6.98 -10.77
N GLU A 328 14.58 -7.28 -10.80
CA GLU A 328 15.36 -7.29 -12.04
C GLU A 328 14.86 -8.35 -13.01
N ARG A 329 14.58 -9.57 -12.50
CA ARG A 329 14.00 -10.66 -13.29
C ARG A 329 12.65 -10.28 -13.87
N PHE A 330 11.75 -9.75 -13.02
CA PHE A 330 10.41 -9.34 -13.45
C PHE A 330 10.47 -8.23 -14.50
N ALA A 331 11.31 -7.21 -14.29
CA ALA A 331 11.48 -6.13 -15.25
C ALA A 331 11.99 -6.66 -16.61
N ALA A 332 13.02 -7.51 -16.60
CA ALA A 332 13.61 -8.03 -17.82
C ALA A 332 12.71 -9.02 -18.58
N GLN A 333 11.91 -9.83 -17.86
CA GLN A 333 11.18 -10.94 -18.46
C GLN A 333 9.68 -10.68 -18.61
N VAL A 334 9.10 -9.76 -17.83
CA VAL A 334 7.65 -9.54 -17.81
C VAL A 334 7.27 -8.12 -18.23
N MET A 335 8.00 -7.07 -17.76
CA MET A 335 7.71 -5.69 -18.11
C MET A 335 8.25 -5.31 -19.48
N ALA A 336 9.38 -5.89 -19.90
CA ALA A 336 9.92 -5.64 -21.24
C ALA A 336 8.94 -6.17 -22.31
N PRO A 337 8.74 -5.42 -23.41
CA PRO A 337 7.81 -5.80 -24.47
C PRO A 337 8.27 -7.02 -25.26
#